data_a39e7ab70ae87e5d33aa19509d9dfad4
#
_entry.id   a39e7ab70ae87e5d33aa19509d9dfad4
#
_cell.length_a   1.000
_cell.length_b   1.000
_cell.length_c   1.000
_cell.angle_alpha   90.00
_cell.angle_beta   90.00
_cell.angle_gamma   90.00
#
_symmetry.space_group_name_H-M   'P 1'
#
loop_
_entity.id
_entity.type
_entity.pdbx_description
1 polymer ?
#
loop_
_entity_poly.entity_id
_entity_poly.type
_entity_poly.pdbx_seq_one_letter_code
_entity_poly.pdbx_strand_id
1 'polypeptide(L)'
;PQAVSPESGTPLATGRLAYMASCAGCHGLNGEGIPNVSPAMKGNAALAMENPQTLIKVILNGVPTQIFKNGQRMYAMPPFAHRMSDAEVADLVSWIRAEWGGQGTPVTASQVSAQETAVK
;
A
#
# COMPACT_ATOMS: atom_id res chain seq x y z
N PRO A 1 -12.96 -14.01 1.06
CA PRO A 1 -13.89 -13.20 0.27
C PRO A 1 -13.15 -12.24 -0.63
N GLN A 2 -13.69 -12.00 -1.77
CA GLN A 2 -13.13 -11.05 -2.73
C GLN A 2 -13.42 -9.63 -2.27
N ALA A 3 -12.54 -8.72 -2.67
CA ALA A 3 -12.76 -7.31 -2.46
C ALA A 3 -14.02 -6.85 -3.20
N VAL A 4 -14.84 -6.07 -2.53
CA VAL A 4 -16.02 -5.47 -3.16
C VAL A 4 -15.55 -4.33 -4.06
N SER A 5 -15.97 -4.35 -5.33
CA SER A 5 -15.61 -3.30 -6.26
C SER A 5 -16.33 -2.01 -5.88
N PRO A 6 -15.60 -0.93 -5.58
CA PRO A 6 -16.22 0.34 -5.31
C PRO A 6 -16.81 0.96 -6.59
N GLU A 7 -17.69 1.92 -6.39
CA GLU A 7 -18.31 2.65 -7.48
C GLU A 7 -17.26 3.38 -8.32
N SER A 8 -17.42 3.34 -9.66
CA SER A 8 -16.51 4.02 -10.58
C SER A 8 -16.44 5.53 -10.31
N GLY A 9 -15.25 6.09 -10.44
CA GLY A 9 -15.03 7.52 -10.28
C GLY A 9 -14.83 7.98 -8.84
N THR A 10 -14.94 7.07 -7.86
CA THR A 10 -14.67 7.41 -6.47
C THR A 10 -13.19 7.24 -6.15
N PRO A 11 -12.68 7.89 -5.09
CA PRO A 11 -11.29 7.66 -4.65
C PRO A 11 -11.00 6.19 -4.35
N LEU A 12 -11.95 5.46 -3.79
CA LEU A 12 -11.75 4.05 -3.50
C LEU A 12 -11.63 3.22 -4.78
N ALA A 13 -12.39 3.56 -5.82
CA ALA A 13 -12.24 2.89 -7.12
C ALA A 13 -10.89 3.18 -7.76
N THR A 14 -10.42 4.42 -7.68
CA THR A 14 -9.10 4.82 -8.17
C THR A 14 -8.00 4.07 -7.41
N GLY A 15 -8.12 3.98 -6.09
CA GLY A 15 -7.17 3.27 -5.25
C GLY A 15 -7.10 1.78 -5.58
N ARG A 16 -8.25 1.16 -5.80
CA ARG A 16 -8.31 -0.24 -6.19
C ARG A 16 -7.62 -0.48 -7.53
N LEU A 17 -7.87 0.38 -8.51
CA LEU A 17 -7.20 0.27 -9.82
C LEU A 17 -5.69 0.43 -9.70
N ALA A 18 -5.23 1.37 -8.88
CA ALA A 18 -3.81 1.57 -8.64
C ALA A 18 -3.18 0.32 -8.00
N TYR A 19 -3.85 -0.29 -7.03
CA TYR A 19 -3.40 -1.52 -6.41
C TYR A 19 -3.27 -2.64 -7.44
N MET A 20 -4.31 -2.84 -8.24
CA MET A 20 -4.31 -3.90 -9.26
C MET A 20 -3.22 -3.70 -10.30
N ALA A 21 -2.94 -2.47 -10.67
CA ALA A 21 -1.93 -2.15 -11.67
C ALA A 21 -0.50 -2.25 -11.15
N SER A 22 -0.26 -1.90 -9.88
CA SER A 22 1.10 -1.69 -9.36
C SER A 22 1.50 -2.60 -8.22
N CYS A 23 0.56 -3.15 -7.49
CA CYS A 23 0.82 -3.88 -6.23
C CYS A 23 0.42 -5.35 -6.29
N ALA A 24 -0.67 -5.67 -6.99
CA ALA A 24 -1.25 -7.00 -6.99
C ALA A 24 -0.31 -8.07 -7.56
N GLY A 25 0.58 -7.69 -8.47
CA GLY A 25 1.55 -8.62 -9.04
C GLY A 25 2.43 -9.29 -7.99
N CYS A 26 2.76 -8.57 -6.91
CA CYS A 26 3.57 -9.09 -5.82
C CYS A 26 2.74 -9.43 -4.59
N HIS A 27 1.76 -8.58 -4.24
CA HIS A 27 0.98 -8.76 -3.01
C HIS A 27 -0.28 -9.60 -3.18
N GLY A 28 -0.63 -9.94 -4.42
CA GLY A 28 -1.80 -10.77 -4.72
C GLY A 28 -3.06 -9.97 -4.95
N LEU A 29 -3.98 -10.52 -5.74
CA LEU A 29 -5.28 -9.89 -6.03
C LEU A 29 -6.13 -9.71 -4.77
N ASN A 30 -5.97 -10.61 -3.80
CA ASN A 30 -6.70 -10.58 -2.54
C ASN A 30 -5.80 -10.21 -1.37
N GLY A 31 -4.62 -9.63 -1.64
CA GLY A 31 -3.69 -9.23 -0.59
C GLY A 31 -3.04 -10.39 0.15
N GLU A 32 -2.96 -11.56 -0.47
CA GLU A 32 -2.44 -12.75 0.18
C GLU A 32 -0.92 -12.81 0.28
N GLY A 33 -0.22 -12.00 -0.52
CA GLY A 33 1.24 -12.04 -0.57
C GLY A 33 1.78 -13.24 -1.32
N ILE A 34 3.10 -13.29 -1.42
CA ILE A 34 3.82 -14.41 -2.05
C ILE A 34 4.98 -14.77 -1.12
N PRO A 35 5.09 -16.02 -0.65
CA PRO A 35 6.18 -16.42 0.24
C PRO A 35 7.54 -16.07 -0.34
N ASN A 36 8.43 -15.52 0.48
CA ASN A 36 9.79 -15.11 0.13
C ASN A 36 9.89 -14.02 -0.96
N VAL A 37 8.77 -13.42 -1.35
CA VAL A 37 8.74 -12.34 -2.35
C VAL A 37 8.16 -11.07 -1.73
N SER A 38 6.97 -11.15 -1.18
CA SER A 38 6.27 -9.97 -0.66
C SER A 38 5.31 -10.35 0.47
N PRO A 39 5.14 -9.47 1.47
CA PRO A 39 4.23 -9.75 2.58
C PRO A 39 2.77 -9.67 2.16
N ALA A 40 1.92 -10.33 2.94
CA ALA A 40 0.49 -10.23 2.77
C ALA A 40 -0.01 -8.86 3.21
N MET A 41 -1.05 -8.37 2.54
CA MET A 41 -1.80 -7.19 2.98
C MET A 41 -2.81 -7.57 4.06
N LYS A 42 -3.46 -8.72 3.88
CA LYS A 42 -4.39 -9.25 4.85
C LYS A 42 -3.68 -9.54 6.17
N GLY A 43 -4.22 -8.99 7.25
CA GLY A 43 -3.63 -9.19 8.58
C GLY A 43 -2.37 -8.39 8.83
N ASN A 44 -1.98 -7.51 7.92
CA ASN A 44 -0.80 -6.68 8.10
C ASN A 44 -1.11 -5.53 9.08
N ALA A 45 -0.35 -5.48 10.17
CA ALA A 45 -0.58 -4.50 11.24
C ALA A 45 -0.44 -3.06 10.77
N ALA A 46 0.43 -2.79 9.80
CA ALA A 46 0.63 -1.43 9.30
C ALA A 46 -0.63 -0.84 8.69
N LEU A 47 -1.48 -1.69 8.07
CA LEU A 47 -2.73 -1.25 7.46
C LEU A 47 -3.79 -0.90 8.51
N ALA A 48 -3.71 -1.52 9.67
CA ALA A 48 -4.69 -1.32 10.75
C ALA A 48 -4.36 -0.15 11.68
N MET A 49 -3.18 0.47 11.54
CA MET A 49 -2.78 1.61 12.37
C MET A 49 -3.67 2.82 12.07
N GLU A 50 -4.03 3.55 13.12
CA GLU A 50 -4.80 4.79 12.96
C GLU A 50 -4.04 5.82 12.13
N ASN A 51 -2.73 5.94 12.38
CA ASN A 51 -1.87 6.86 11.64
C ASN A 51 -1.33 6.18 10.40
N PRO A 52 -1.61 6.68 9.20
CA PRO A 52 -1.16 6.06 7.97
C PRO A 52 0.30 6.37 7.57
N GLN A 53 1.03 7.12 8.38
CA GLN A 53 2.38 7.58 8.04
C GLN A 53 3.32 6.46 7.61
N THR A 54 3.37 5.37 8.37
CA THR A 54 4.27 4.25 8.07
C THR A 54 3.95 3.64 6.71
N LEU A 55 2.67 3.40 6.43
CA LEU A 55 2.24 2.84 5.17
C LEU A 55 2.55 3.76 3.99
N ILE A 56 2.29 5.06 4.16
CA ILE A 56 2.60 6.06 3.13
C ILE A 56 4.10 6.05 2.83
N LYS A 57 4.94 6.08 3.86
CA LYS A 57 6.40 6.08 3.68
C LYS A 57 6.90 4.83 2.97
N VAL A 58 6.34 3.67 3.29
CA VAL A 58 6.72 2.42 2.64
C VAL A 58 6.41 2.47 1.14
N ILE A 59 5.25 2.99 0.78
CA ILE A 59 4.87 3.10 -0.63
C ILE A 59 5.74 4.12 -1.37
N LEU A 60 5.98 5.28 -0.75
CA LEU A 60 6.78 6.33 -1.38
C LEU A 60 8.25 5.92 -1.58
N ASN A 61 8.83 5.28 -0.59
CA ASN A 61 10.27 4.99 -0.57
C ASN A 61 10.62 3.56 -0.95
N GLY A 62 9.63 2.66 -0.95
CA GLY A 62 9.88 1.25 -1.13
C GLY A 62 10.54 0.62 0.08
N VAL A 63 10.92 -0.62 -0.06
CA VAL A 63 11.58 -1.40 0.98
C VAL A 63 12.74 -2.16 0.34
N PRO A 64 13.97 -2.09 0.89
CA PRO A 64 15.08 -2.84 0.33
C PRO A 64 14.90 -4.34 0.55
N THR A 65 15.59 -5.14 -0.25
CA THR A 65 15.61 -6.59 -0.07
C THR A 65 16.08 -6.91 1.35
N GLN A 66 15.35 -7.80 2.03
CA GLN A 66 15.67 -8.22 3.38
C GLN A 66 16.05 -9.69 3.40
N ILE A 67 17.10 -10.02 4.18
CA ILE A 67 17.52 -11.40 4.39
C ILE A 67 17.39 -11.68 5.88
N PHE A 68 16.55 -12.66 6.22
CA PHE A 68 16.31 -13.02 7.61
C PHE A 68 17.36 -14.01 8.12
N LYS A 69 17.43 -14.19 9.45
CA LYS A 69 18.41 -15.06 10.10
C LYS A 69 18.40 -16.49 9.59
N ASN A 70 17.23 -16.98 9.19
CA ASN A 70 17.08 -18.34 8.67
C ASN A 70 17.44 -18.47 7.19
N GLY A 71 18.00 -17.43 6.59
CA GLY A 71 18.34 -17.43 5.18
C GLY A 71 17.21 -17.10 4.22
N GLN A 72 16.00 -16.91 4.73
CA GLN A 72 14.87 -16.51 3.88
C GLN A 72 15.04 -15.08 3.41
N ARG A 73 14.55 -14.81 2.21
CA ARG A 73 14.66 -13.51 1.56
C ARG A 73 13.28 -12.95 1.24
N MET A 74 13.13 -11.65 1.44
CA MET A 74 11.97 -10.90 0.97
C MET A 74 12.48 -9.88 -0.05
N TYR A 75 11.96 -9.91 -1.27
CA TYR A 75 12.43 -9.03 -2.33
C TYR A 75 12.09 -7.57 -2.05
N ALA A 76 12.87 -6.67 -2.67
CA ALA A 76 12.67 -5.25 -2.53
C ALA A 76 11.31 -4.83 -3.10
N MET A 77 10.65 -3.91 -2.40
CA MET A 77 9.48 -3.22 -2.92
C MET A 77 9.97 -1.93 -3.59
N PRO A 78 9.63 -1.67 -4.86
CA PRO A 78 10.09 -0.45 -5.52
C PRO A 78 9.43 0.79 -4.92
N PRO A 79 10.10 1.95 -4.98
CA PRO A 79 9.51 3.22 -4.54
C PRO A 79 8.54 3.78 -5.57
N PHE A 80 7.48 4.42 -5.10
CA PHE A 80 6.44 4.98 -5.98
C PHE A 80 6.37 6.51 -5.94
N ALA A 81 7.27 7.18 -5.21
CA ALA A 81 7.24 8.64 -5.07
C ALA A 81 7.25 9.39 -6.41
N HIS A 82 7.91 8.85 -7.43
CA HIS A 82 8.00 9.46 -8.75
C HIS A 82 7.15 8.75 -9.82
N ARG A 83 6.38 7.74 -9.43
CA ARG A 83 5.55 6.97 -10.33
C ARG A 83 4.08 7.26 -10.19
N MET A 84 3.66 7.77 -9.03
CA MET A 84 2.30 8.11 -8.70
C MET A 84 2.23 9.52 -8.15
N SER A 85 1.16 10.24 -8.47
CA SER A 85 0.89 11.53 -7.85
C SER A 85 0.50 11.34 -6.38
N ASP A 86 0.53 12.42 -5.60
CA ASP A 86 0.11 12.38 -4.21
C ASP A 86 -1.35 11.94 -4.08
N ALA A 87 -2.21 12.39 -5.00
CA ALA A 87 -3.61 11.99 -5.01
C ALA A 87 -3.78 10.50 -5.29
N GLU A 88 -2.99 9.95 -6.21
CA GLU A 88 -3.02 8.53 -6.52
C GLU A 88 -2.56 7.68 -5.35
N VAL A 89 -1.49 8.09 -4.67
CA VAL A 89 -0.99 7.40 -3.48
C VAL A 89 -2.03 7.48 -2.36
N ALA A 90 -2.66 8.65 -2.17
CA ALA A 90 -3.70 8.82 -1.16
C ALA A 90 -4.88 7.89 -1.41
N ASP A 91 -5.33 7.78 -2.65
CA ASP A 91 -6.42 6.89 -3.02
C ASP A 91 -6.05 5.42 -2.82
N LEU A 92 -4.83 5.04 -3.20
CA LEU A 92 -4.31 3.68 -3.00
C LEU A 92 -4.29 3.31 -1.52
N VAL A 93 -3.71 4.17 -0.69
CA VAL A 93 -3.60 3.93 0.76
C VAL A 93 -4.99 3.86 1.39
N SER A 94 -5.89 4.76 0.99
CA SER A 94 -7.27 4.76 1.49
C SER A 94 -7.97 3.44 1.19
N TRP A 95 -7.82 2.94 -0.03
CA TRP A 95 -8.46 1.69 -0.43
C TRP A 95 -7.88 0.48 0.33
N ILE A 96 -6.54 0.38 0.41
CA ILE A 96 -5.87 -0.72 1.10
C ILE A 96 -6.30 -0.78 2.58
N ARG A 97 -6.33 0.37 3.24
CA ARG A 97 -6.68 0.45 4.65
C ARG A 97 -8.15 0.11 4.89
N ALA A 98 -9.04 0.53 3.99
CA ALA A 98 -10.46 0.18 4.08
C ALA A 98 -10.70 -1.30 3.82
N GLU A 99 -9.98 -1.87 2.85
CA GLU A 99 -10.19 -3.24 2.43
C GLU A 99 -9.64 -4.26 3.43
N TRP A 100 -8.42 -4.04 3.90
CA TRP A 100 -7.73 -5.05 4.73
C TRP A 100 -7.32 -4.56 6.12
N GLY A 101 -7.40 -3.28 6.38
CA GLY A 101 -6.98 -2.70 7.66
C GLY A 101 -8.10 -2.32 8.61
N GLY A 102 -9.34 -2.35 8.17
CA GLY A 102 -10.47 -1.94 8.98
C GLY A 102 -10.52 -0.43 9.23
N GLN A 103 -9.79 0.37 8.47
CA GLN A 103 -9.69 1.82 8.62
C GLN A 103 -10.44 2.51 7.49
N GLY A 104 -11.61 3.08 7.79
CA GLY A 104 -12.45 3.72 6.79
C GLY A 104 -12.18 5.20 6.55
N THR A 105 -11.34 5.84 7.37
CA THR A 105 -11.04 7.26 7.22
C THR A 105 -10.14 7.48 6.00
N PRO A 106 -10.56 8.32 5.03
CA PRO A 106 -9.75 8.57 3.84
C PRO A 106 -8.42 9.24 4.17
N VAL A 107 -7.39 8.88 3.40
CA VAL A 107 -6.09 9.56 3.42
C VAL A 107 -6.11 10.63 2.35
N THR A 108 -5.56 11.79 2.64
CA THR A 108 -5.55 12.93 1.73
C THR A 108 -4.21 13.08 1.01
N ALA A 109 -4.23 13.77 -0.13
CA ALA A 109 -3.00 14.10 -0.84
C ALA A 109 -2.03 14.95 0.02
N SER A 110 -2.58 15.80 0.89
CA SER A 110 -1.77 16.59 1.82
C SER A 110 -0.99 15.71 2.80
N GLN A 111 -1.60 14.65 3.28
CA GLN A 111 -0.91 13.70 4.17
C GLN A 111 0.23 13.00 3.45
N VAL A 112 0.05 12.66 2.18
CA VAL A 112 1.10 12.05 1.36
C VAL A 112 2.23 13.04 1.12
N SER A 113 1.91 14.26 0.73
CA SER A 113 2.89 15.31 0.49
C SER A 113 3.73 15.61 1.74
N ALA A 114 3.11 15.61 2.91
CA ALA A 114 3.82 15.82 4.17
C ALA A 114 4.88 14.73 4.41
N GLN A 115 4.61 13.49 4.04
CA GLN A 115 5.58 12.41 4.20
C GLN A 115 6.72 12.50 3.19
N GLU A 116 6.47 12.96 1.99
CA GLU A 116 7.53 13.23 1.00
C GLU A 116 8.53 14.26 1.52
N THR A 117 8.02 15.33 2.10
CA THR A 117 8.85 16.39 2.67
C THR A 117 9.69 15.84 3.83
N ALA A 118 9.11 15.00 4.68
CA ALA A 118 9.78 14.43 5.83
C ALA A 118 10.87 13.43 5.46
N VAL A 119 10.82 12.88 4.26
CA VAL A 119 11.74 11.83 3.78
C VAL A 119 13.03 12.41 3.20
N LYS A 120 13.02 13.66 2.81
CA LYS A 120 14.18 14.32 2.19
C LYS A 120 15.31 14.57 3.17
#